data_ed659fe5effb46bb93ebaa5a8895770b
#
_entry.id   ed659fe5effb46bb93ebaa5a8895770b
#
_cell.length_a   1.000
_cell.length_b   1.000
_cell.length_c   1.000
_cell.angle_alpha   90.00
_cell.angle_beta   90.00
_cell.angle_gamma   90.00
#
_symmetry.space_group_name_H-M   'P 1'
#
loop_
_entity.id
_entity.type
_entity.pdbx_description
1 polymer ?
#
loop_
_entity_poly.entity_id
_entity_poly.type
_entity_poly.pdbx_seq_one_letter_code
_entity_poly.pdbx_strand_id
1 'polypeptide(L)'
;MDKMSWKESFKNYAKKQAPDEACGLLAIIKGKETFWPCKNLAEGKFEFFILDPDDWAECEDTGEVIGVIHSHPVGAATPSDTDRAACEHLGFPYFIYSIEHDHWEQFEPSGWKAPSLIGRRFIWGKYDCWSIVTDWFKESKNINIRYWPRPKRIKDFISNPYFEKVLTESNFIKQKSTDDIKIADVLLFQSFTGNLDHVAVYIGDNMILNHNIKALSCREPFDLRYQQALRGVYRYAA
;
A
#
# COMPACT_ATOMS: atom_id res chain seq x y z
N MET A 1 9.70 37.04 -20.19
CA MET A 1 9.51 35.59 -20.22
C MET A 1 8.74 35.21 -18.98
N ASP A 2 7.46 34.91 -19.13
CA ASP A 2 6.66 34.37 -18.02
C ASP A 2 7.29 33.09 -17.53
N LYS A 3 7.71 33.07 -16.25
CA LYS A 3 8.25 31.88 -15.65
C LYS A 3 7.10 30.87 -15.46
N MET A 4 7.28 29.70 -16.02
CA MET A 4 6.37 28.55 -15.86
C MET A 4 5.96 28.39 -14.40
N SER A 5 4.65 28.22 -14.12
CA SER A 5 4.16 27.98 -12.76
C SER A 5 4.69 26.65 -12.24
N TRP A 6 4.72 26.47 -10.92
CA TRP A 6 5.13 25.19 -10.34
C TRP A 6 4.22 24.04 -10.81
N LYS A 7 2.91 24.29 -11.03
CA LYS A 7 1.98 23.31 -11.58
C LYS A 7 2.36 22.85 -12.97
N GLU A 8 2.69 23.79 -13.87
CA GLU A 8 3.14 23.43 -15.22
C GLU A 8 4.50 22.71 -15.21
N SER A 9 5.41 23.11 -14.32
CA SER A 9 6.68 22.45 -14.13
C SER A 9 6.48 20.99 -13.71
N PHE A 10 5.60 20.76 -12.72
CA PHE A 10 5.26 19.41 -12.28
C PHE A 10 4.55 18.58 -13.36
N LYS A 11 3.56 19.16 -14.07
CA LYS A 11 2.88 18.45 -15.18
C LYS A 11 3.86 17.93 -16.22
N ASN A 12 4.82 18.75 -16.61
CA ASN A 12 5.85 18.37 -17.58
C ASN A 12 6.77 17.26 -17.03
N TYR A 13 7.09 17.32 -15.75
CA TYR A 13 7.88 16.29 -15.08
C TYR A 13 7.08 14.98 -14.97
N ALA A 14 5.84 15.02 -14.52
CA ALA A 14 4.97 13.85 -14.34
C ALA A 14 4.76 13.08 -15.65
N LYS A 15 4.51 13.80 -16.77
CA LYS A 15 4.38 13.19 -18.10
C LYS A 15 5.64 12.45 -18.55
N LYS A 16 6.83 12.87 -18.12
CA LYS A 16 8.10 12.19 -18.45
C LYS A 16 8.35 10.97 -17.57
N GLN A 17 7.82 10.97 -16.33
CA GLN A 17 7.98 9.84 -15.42
C GLN A 17 6.97 8.72 -15.69
N ALA A 18 5.84 9.03 -16.33
CA ALA A 18 4.81 8.03 -16.64
C ALA A 18 5.40 6.82 -17.39
N PRO A 19 5.01 5.58 -17.05
CA PRO A 19 3.86 5.19 -16.23
C PRO A 19 4.10 5.17 -14.71
N ASP A 20 5.27 5.59 -14.24
CA ASP A 20 5.58 5.68 -12.82
C ASP A 20 4.95 6.95 -12.20
N GLU A 21 4.61 6.92 -10.90
CA GLU A 21 4.22 8.11 -10.18
C GLU A 21 5.41 9.06 -10.03
N ALA A 22 5.25 10.28 -10.52
CA ALA A 22 6.18 11.37 -10.24
C ALA A 22 5.92 11.89 -8.83
N CYS A 23 6.96 12.29 -8.13
CA CYS A 23 6.85 12.90 -6.82
C CYS A 23 7.85 14.05 -6.62
N GLY A 24 7.61 14.87 -5.61
CA GLY A 24 8.48 15.94 -5.21
C GLY A 24 7.84 16.85 -4.17
N LEU A 25 8.42 18.02 -3.99
CA LEU A 25 8.04 18.97 -2.96
C LEU A 25 7.57 20.28 -3.59
N LEU A 26 6.65 20.94 -2.92
CA LEU A 26 6.36 22.36 -3.14
C LEU A 26 7.14 23.13 -2.09
N ALA A 27 7.99 24.06 -2.53
CA ALA A 27 8.82 24.85 -1.64
C ALA A 27 8.79 26.34 -2.01
N ILE A 28 9.01 27.18 -1.01
CA ILE A 28 9.28 28.60 -1.22
C ILE A 28 10.79 28.79 -1.39
N ILE A 29 11.22 29.05 -2.62
CA ILE A 29 12.62 29.31 -2.96
C ILE A 29 12.75 30.75 -3.44
N LYS A 30 13.54 31.56 -2.73
CA LYS A 30 13.71 33.02 -3.01
C LYS A 30 12.37 33.74 -3.14
N GLY A 31 11.43 33.41 -2.21
CA GLY A 31 10.10 34.04 -2.15
C GLY A 31 9.11 33.59 -3.22
N LYS A 32 9.35 32.46 -3.89
CA LYS A 32 8.46 31.92 -4.95
C LYS A 32 8.16 30.47 -4.72
N GLU A 33 6.88 30.12 -4.93
CA GLU A 33 6.47 28.71 -5.00
C GLU A 33 7.20 28.03 -6.17
N THR A 34 7.89 26.96 -5.85
CA THR A 34 8.73 26.22 -6.79
C THR A 34 8.51 24.73 -6.59
N PHE A 35 8.30 24.01 -7.67
CA PHE A 35 8.32 22.55 -7.67
C PHE A 35 9.77 22.08 -7.56
N TRP A 36 10.05 21.24 -6.56
CA TRP A 36 11.32 20.56 -6.36
C TRP A 36 11.13 19.07 -6.68
N PRO A 37 11.74 18.54 -7.75
CA PRO A 37 11.60 17.14 -8.11
C PRO A 37 12.34 16.25 -7.13
N CYS A 38 11.71 15.14 -6.72
CA CYS A 38 12.36 14.09 -5.96
C CYS A 38 12.29 12.77 -6.72
N LYS A 39 13.29 11.91 -6.49
CA LYS A 39 13.25 10.54 -7.00
C LYS A 39 12.20 9.74 -6.25
N ASN A 40 11.50 8.90 -7.00
CA ASN A 40 10.61 7.89 -6.41
C ASN A 40 11.42 6.62 -6.13
N LEU A 41 11.64 6.29 -4.85
CA LEU A 41 12.39 5.12 -4.41
C LEU A 41 11.52 3.86 -4.24
N ALA A 42 10.22 3.94 -4.50
CA ALA A 42 9.32 2.80 -4.36
C ALA A 42 9.65 1.69 -5.37
N GLU A 43 9.52 0.42 -4.96
CA GLU A 43 9.64 -0.73 -5.88
C GLU A 43 8.44 -0.81 -6.84
N GLY A 44 7.24 -0.40 -6.40
CA GLY A 44 6.00 -0.32 -7.19
C GLY A 44 5.65 1.10 -7.62
N LYS A 45 6.55 1.78 -8.32
CA LYS A 45 6.48 3.22 -8.65
C LYS A 45 5.22 3.68 -9.39
N PHE A 46 4.49 2.78 -10.03
CA PHE A 46 3.28 3.13 -10.75
C PHE A 46 2.00 3.18 -9.88
N GLU A 47 2.10 2.68 -8.63
CA GLU A 47 0.96 2.63 -7.67
C GLU A 47 1.18 3.49 -6.43
N PHE A 48 2.44 3.84 -6.13
CA PHE A 48 2.80 4.66 -4.99
C PHE A 48 4.21 5.23 -5.12
N PHE A 49 4.54 6.17 -4.26
CA PHE A 49 5.85 6.78 -4.23
C PHE A 49 6.45 6.76 -2.82
N ILE A 50 7.77 6.80 -2.81
CA ILE A 50 8.60 7.07 -1.61
C ILE A 50 9.57 8.16 -2.02
N LEU A 51 9.45 9.32 -1.36
CA LEU A 51 10.36 10.44 -1.60
C LEU A 51 11.79 10.07 -1.19
N ASP A 52 12.75 10.41 -2.03
CA ASP A 52 14.16 10.29 -1.69
C ASP A 52 14.49 11.27 -0.53
N PRO A 53 14.97 10.78 0.62
CA PRO A 53 15.28 11.64 1.76
C PRO A 53 16.44 12.62 1.48
N ASP A 54 17.36 12.27 0.58
CA ASP A 54 18.46 13.16 0.21
C ASP A 54 17.94 14.33 -0.64
N ASP A 55 17.03 14.07 -1.60
CA ASP A 55 16.37 15.13 -2.38
C ASP A 55 15.50 16.03 -1.48
N TRP A 56 14.88 15.47 -0.42
CA TRP A 56 14.13 16.25 0.58
C TRP A 56 15.06 17.19 1.35
N ALA A 57 16.15 16.67 1.90
CA ALA A 57 17.12 17.47 2.68
C ALA A 57 17.73 18.60 1.83
N GLU A 58 18.07 18.32 0.56
CA GLU A 58 18.59 19.35 -0.36
C GLU A 58 17.56 20.47 -0.62
N CYS A 59 16.27 20.11 -0.68
CA CYS A 59 15.20 21.09 -0.80
C CYS A 59 15.12 21.99 0.46
N GLU A 60 15.18 21.41 1.66
CA GLU A 60 15.17 22.15 2.93
C GLU A 60 16.38 23.09 3.09
N ASP A 61 17.55 22.67 2.62
CA ASP A 61 18.75 23.50 2.59
C ASP A 61 18.62 24.71 1.60
N THR A 62 17.73 24.60 0.64
CA THR A 62 17.56 25.60 -0.42
C THR A 62 16.38 26.55 -0.17
N GLY A 63 15.34 26.10 0.52
CA GLY A 63 14.12 26.84 0.75
C GLY A 63 13.23 26.23 1.82
N GLU A 64 12.02 26.75 1.96
CA GLU A 64 11.01 26.27 2.91
C GLU A 64 10.06 25.29 2.21
N VAL A 65 10.03 24.03 2.66
CA VAL A 65 9.05 23.04 2.19
C VAL A 65 7.66 23.42 2.71
N ILE A 66 6.69 23.51 1.82
CA ILE A 66 5.30 23.87 2.14
C ILE A 66 4.27 22.81 1.67
N GLY A 67 4.71 21.73 1.03
CA GLY A 67 3.80 20.68 0.58
C GLY A 67 4.50 19.54 -0.15
N VAL A 68 3.77 18.46 -0.33
CA VAL A 68 4.18 17.28 -1.10
C VAL A 68 3.35 17.19 -2.37
N ILE A 69 3.99 16.86 -3.48
CA ILE A 69 3.34 16.74 -4.79
C ILE A 69 3.59 15.36 -5.36
N HIS A 70 2.56 14.73 -5.91
CA HIS A 70 2.74 13.50 -6.71
C HIS A 70 1.69 13.39 -7.83
N SER A 71 1.89 12.42 -8.72
CA SER A 71 0.97 12.17 -9.83
C SER A 71 0.36 10.79 -9.76
N HIS A 72 -0.89 10.70 -10.21
CA HIS A 72 -1.55 9.45 -10.58
C HIS A 72 -1.50 9.32 -12.11
N PRO A 73 -0.68 8.41 -12.66
CA PRO A 73 -0.60 8.21 -14.11
C PRO A 73 -1.92 7.77 -14.73
N VAL A 74 -2.70 6.94 -14.00
CA VAL A 74 -4.00 6.40 -14.38
C VAL A 74 -5.02 6.68 -13.29
N GLY A 75 -6.25 7.01 -13.67
CA GLY A 75 -7.35 7.27 -12.76
C GLY A 75 -7.40 8.71 -12.27
N ALA A 76 -8.31 8.97 -11.34
CA ALA A 76 -8.55 10.29 -10.78
C ALA A 76 -7.45 10.73 -9.80
N ALA A 77 -7.34 12.03 -9.54
CA ALA A 77 -6.47 12.61 -8.51
C ALA A 77 -6.98 12.37 -7.06
N THR A 78 -7.86 11.40 -6.87
CA THR A 78 -8.44 11.11 -5.55
C THR A 78 -7.39 10.57 -4.59
N PRO A 79 -7.22 11.19 -3.40
CA PRO A 79 -6.25 10.73 -2.41
C PRO A 79 -6.48 9.28 -2.01
N SER A 80 -5.42 8.49 -2.05
CA SER A 80 -5.43 7.15 -1.49
C SER A 80 -5.36 7.21 0.05
N ASP A 81 -5.63 6.09 0.73
CA ASP A 81 -5.46 6.06 2.20
C ASP A 81 -3.98 6.15 2.59
N THR A 82 -3.06 5.74 1.71
CA THR A 82 -1.62 5.95 1.92
C THR A 82 -1.26 7.43 1.85
N ASP A 83 -1.82 8.16 0.87
CA ASP A 83 -1.61 9.61 0.75
C ASP A 83 -2.15 10.34 1.98
N ARG A 84 -3.36 9.97 2.43
CA ARG A 84 -3.96 10.54 3.64
C ARG A 84 -3.12 10.27 4.88
N ALA A 85 -2.66 9.02 5.07
CA ALA A 85 -1.82 8.65 6.21
C ALA A 85 -0.47 9.39 6.19
N ALA A 86 0.15 9.53 5.01
CA ALA A 86 1.41 10.26 4.85
C ALA A 86 1.22 11.76 5.09
N CYS A 87 0.14 12.35 4.57
CA CYS A 87 -0.23 13.74 4.82
C CYS A 87 -0.38 14.04 6.33
N GLU A 88 -1.14 13.20 7.05
CA GLU A 88 -1.29 13.32 8.51
C GLU A 88 0.03 13.17 9.26
N HIS A 89 0.89 12.22 8.83
CA HIS A 89 2.16 11.94 9.48
C HIS A 89 3.18 13.07 9.28
N LEU A 90 3.27 13.58 8.06
CA LEU A 90 4.23 14.62 7.69
C LEU A 90 3.75 16.02 8.08
N GLY A 91 2.44 16.22 8.23
CA GLY A 91 1.86 17.50 8.58
C GLY A 91 1.88 18.55 7.45
N PHE A 92 2.09 18.12 6.20
CA PHE A 92 2.11 18.98 5.03
C PHE A 92 0.88 18.78 4.14
N PRO A 93 0.41 19.85 3.46
CA PRO A 93 -0.54 19.73 2.36
C PRO A 93 -0.02 18.81 1.25
N TYR A 94 -0.92 18.04 0.65
CA TYR A 94 -0.65 17.18 -0.50
C TYR A 94 -1.37 17.68 -1.74
N PHE A 95 -0.68 17.63 -2.88
CA PHE A 95 -1.17 18.01 -4.19
C PHE A 95 -1.04 16.82 -5.13
N ILE A 96 -2.15 16.33 -5.66
CA ILE A 96 -2.19 15.19 -6.56
C ILE A 96 -2.57 15.65 -7.95
N TYR A 97 -1.83 15.23 -8.96
CA TYR A 97 -2.12 15.49 -10.35
C TYR A 97 -2.49 14.18 -11.09
N SER A 98 -3.72 14.10 -11.59
CA SER A 98 -4.11 13.04 -12.52
C SER A 98 -3.60 13.37 -13.92
N ILE A 99 -2.71 12.52 -14.47
CA ILE A 99 -2.22 12.67 -15.85
C ILE A 99 -3.33 12.38 -16.84
N GLU A 100 -4.12 11.33 -16.59
CA GLU A 100 -5.21 10.89 -17.47
C GLU A 100 -6.31 11.94 -17.63
N HIS A 101 -6.68 12.61 -16.52
CA HIS A 101 -7.80 13.56 -16.52
C HIS A 101 -7.37 15.04 -16.53
N ASP A 102 -6.07 15.32 -16.55
CA ASP A 102 -5.50 16.67 -16.44
C ASP A 102 -6.12 17.49 -15.29
N HIS A 103 -6.27 16.86 -14.14
CA HIS A 103 -6.96 17.39 -12.97
C HIS A 103 -6.07 17.39 -11.74
N TRP A 104 -6.24 18.41 -10.87
CA TRP A 104 -5.58 18.55 -9.59
C TRP A 104 -6.54 18.36 -8.43
N GLU A 105 -6.10 17.63 -7.42
CA GLU A 105 -6.73 17.57 -6.10
C GLU A 105 -5.73 18.07 -5.05
N GLN A 106 -6.24 18.72 -4.01
CA GLN A 106 -5.45 19.17 -2.86
C GLN A 106 -6.16 18.78 -1.58
N PHE A 107 -5.41 18.36 -0.59
CA PHE A 107 -5.93 18.09 0.75
C PHE A 107 -4.86 18.37 1.80
N GLU A 108 -5.29 18.52 3.05
CA GLU A 108 -4.47 18.92 4.17
C GLU A 108 -4.66 17.93 5.33
N PRO A 109 -3.76 17.93 6.34
CA PRO A 109 -3.99 17.16 7.56
C PRO A 109 -5.33 17.52 8.18
N SER A 110 -6.16 16.51 8.46
CA SER A 110 -7.55 16.67 8.90
C SER A 110 -7.89 15.85 10.15
N GLY A 111 -6.92 15.15 10.71
CA GLY A 111 -7.12 14.16 11.76
C GLY A 111 -7.64 12.83 11.22
N TRP A 112 -7.48 12.58 9.91
CA TRP A 112 -7.88 11.33 9.28
C TRP A 112 -7.18 10.13 9.92
N LYS A 113 -7.94 9.06 10.13
CA LYS A 113 -7.42 7.80 10.65
C LYS A 113 -7.63 6.70 9.64
N ALA A 114 -6.66 5.80 9.55
CA ALA A 114 -6.77 4.63 8.70
C ALA A 114 -8.07 3.86 9.01
N PRO A 115 -8.76 3.32 7.99
CA PRO A 115 -9.92 2.46 8.20
C PRO A 115 -9.59 1.31 9.15
N SER A 116 -10.56 0.87 9.94
CA SER A 116 -10.41 -0.33 10.76
C SER A 116 -10.08 -1.54 9.89
N LEU A 117 -9.60 -2.63 10.50
CA LEU A 117 -9.36 -3.90 9.79
C LEU A 117 -10.64 -4.51 9.19
N ILE A 118 -11.81 -4.09 9.66
CA ILE A 118 -13.12 -4.60 9.24
C ILE A 118 -13.82 -3.56 8.34
N GLY A 119 -14.46 -4.03 7.25
CA GLY A 119 -15.24 -3.18 6.35
C GLY A 119 -14.41 -2.45 5.28
N ARG A 120 -13.13 -2.78 5.10
CA ARG A 120 -12.29 -2.22 4.03
C ARG A 120 -12.74 -2.76 2.67
N ARG A 121 -12.76 -1.90 1.66
CA ARG A 121 -12.88 -2.33 0.27
C ARG A 121 -11.59 -3.03 -0.18
N PHE A 122 -11.74 -4.09 -0.96
CA PHE A 122 -10.59 -4.77 -1.55
C PHE A 122 -9.92 -3.88 -2.62
N ILE A 123 -8.63 -3.61 -2.42
CA ILE A 123 -7.76 -2.89 -3.36
C ILE A 123 -6.48 -3.68 -3.48
N TRP A 124 -6.24 -4.24 -4.67
CA TRP A 124 -5.07 -5.06 -4.94
C TRP A 124 -3.76 -4.33 -4.63
N GLY A 125 -2.89 -4.97 -3.86
CA GLY A 125 -1.62 -4.39 -3.44
C GLY A 125 -1.68 -3.43 -2.25
N LYS A 126 -2.89 -3.01 -1.84
CA LYS A 126 -3.09 -2.03 -0.78
C LYS A 126 -3.96 -2.54 0.37
N TYR A 127 -5.19 -2.93 0.07
CA TYR A 127 -6.13 -3.55 1.00
C TYR A 127 -6.59 -4.88 0.44
N ASP A 128 -5.72 -5.86 0.49
CA ASP A 128 -5.93 -7.22 0.01
C ASP A 128 -5.75 -8.25 1.13
N CYS A 129 -5.78 -9.51 0.79
CA CYS A 129 -5.64 -10.60 1.75
C CYS A 129 -4.27 -10.59 2.48
N TRP A 130 -3.19 -10.14 1.85
CA TRP A 130 -1.90 -10.03 2.54
C TRP A 130 -1.81 -8.79 3.42
N SER A 131 -2.33 -7.66 2.96
CA SER A 131 -2.32 -6.44 3.78
C SER A 131 -3.16 -6.59 5.04
N ILE A 132 -4.27 -7.33 5.02
CA ILE A 132 -5.03 -7.59 6.25
C ILE A 132 -4.21 -8.41 7.26
N VAL A 133 -3.37 -9.34 6.79
CA VAL A 133 -2.41 -10.08 7.63
C VAL A 133 -1.40 -9.14 8.27
N THR A 134 -0.70 -8.33 7.45
CA THR A 134 0.35 -7.43 7.95
C THR A 134 -0.19 -6.40 8.92
N ASP A 135 -1.34 -5.82 8.62
CA ASP A 135 -1.99 -4.81 9.48
C ASP A 135 -2.47 -5.43 10.80
N TRP A 136 -3.00 -6.65 10.77
CA TRP A 136 -3.40 -7.35 11.99
C TRP A 136 -2.19 -7.63 12.89
N PHE A 137 -1.06 -8.07 12.33
CA PHE A 137 0.17 -8.28 13.10
C PHE A 137 0.69 -6.98 13.71
N LYS A 138 0.63 -5.89 12.96
CA LYS A 138 1.00 -4.56 13.45
C LYS A 138 0.11 -4.11 14.61
N GLU A 139 -1.22 -4.20 14.46
CA GLU A 139 -2.17 -3.71 15.46
C GLU A 139 -2.26 -4.63 16.69
N SER A 140 -2.27 -5.96 16.50
CA SER A 140 -2.54 -6.93 17.56
C SER A 140 -1.28 -7.45 18.25
N LYS A 141 -0.12 -7.40 17.60
CA LYS A 141 1.15 -7.96 18.09
C LYS A 141 2.27 -6.94 18.16
N ASN A 142 2.09 -5.72 17.64
CA ASN A 142 3.13 -4.71 17.45
C ASN A 142 4.31 -5.22 16.61
N ILE A 143 4.03 -6.10 15.63
CA ILE A 143 5.01 -6.67 14.72
C ILE A 143 4.85 -6.04 13.34
N ASN A 144 5.91 -5.38 12.85
CA ASN A 144 5.95 -4.84 11.49
C ASN A 144 6.48 -5.93 10.55
N ILE A 145 5.60 -6.46 9.69
CA ILE A 145 5.98 -7.38 8.63
C ILE A 145 6.42 -6.55 7.44
N ARG A 146 7.52 -6.99 6.80
CA ARG A 146 8.06 -6.32 5.61
C ARG A 146 6.99 -6.21 4.52
N TYR A 147 6.96 -5.03 3.86
CA TYR A 147 6.14 -4.83 2.67
C TYR A 147 6.63 -5.72 1.52
N TRP A 148 5.68 -6.30 0.81
CA TRP A 148 5.91 -7.10 -0.39
C TRP A 148 5.07 -6.55 -1.53
N PRO A 149 5.69 -6.03 -2.61
CA PRO A 149 4.95 -5.55 -3.77
C PRO A 149 4.19 -6.70 -4.44
N ARG A 150 2.95 -6.43 -4.84
CA ARG A 150 2.16 -7.39 -5.61
C ARG A 150 2.52 -7.28 -7.08
N PRO A 151 2.45 -8.38 -7.85
CA PRO A 151 2.49 -8.29 -9.31
C PRO A 151 1.42 -7.34 -9.83
N LYS A 152 1.72 -6.60 -10.91
CA LYS A 152 0.79 -5.64 -11.52
C LYS A 152 -0.58 -6.23 -11.86
N ARG A 153 -0.60 -7.50 -12.24
CA ARG A 153 -1.81 -8.19 -12.64
C ARG A 153 -2.07 -9.38 -11.73
N ILE A 154 -3.31 -9.51 -11.29
CA ILE A 154 -3.75 -10.65 -10.46
C ILE A 154 -3.41 -11.99 -11.13
N LYS A 155 -3.52 -12.09 -12.45
CA LYS A 155 -3.16 -13.30 -13.20
C LYS A 155 -1.68 -13.70 -13.06
N ASP A 156 -0.78 -12.73 -12.99
CA ASP A 156 0.66 -12.98 -12.84
C ASP A 156 0.98 -13.42 -11.42
N PHE A 157 0.17 -13.00 -10.46
CA PHE A 157 0.19 -13.47 -9.09
C PHE A 157 -0.29 -14.91 -8.96
N ILE A 158 -1.41 -15.26 -9.60
CA ILE A 158 -2.00 -16.61 -9.54
C ILE A 158 -1.05 -17.66 -10.13
N SER A 159 -0.23 -17.28 -11.13
CA SER A 159 0.70 -18.18 -11.82
C SER A 159 1.98 -18.53 -11.05
N ASN A 160 2.25 -17.86 -9.91
CA ASN A 160 3.46 -18.05 -9.12
C ASN A 160 3.13 -18.43 -7.68
N PRO A 161 3.92 -19.28 -7.01
CA PRO A 161 3.75 -19.61 -5.58
C PRO A 161 4.18 -18.44 -4.69
N TYR A 162 3.56 -17.29 -4.91
CA TYR A 162 3.92 -16.01 -4.30
C TYR A 162 3.84 -16.06 -2.76
N PHE A 163 2.73 -16.59 -2.22
CA PHE A 163 2.53 -16.58 -0.76
C PHE A 163 3.47 -17.50 -0.01
N GLU A 164 3.84 -18.67 -0.54
CA GLU A 164 4.80 -19.53 0.14
C GLU A 164 6.16 -18.85 0.30
N LYS A 165 6.61 -18.13 -0.75
CA LYS A 165 7.82 -17.32 -0.70
C LYS A 165 7.69 -16.17 0.31
N VAL A 166 6.63 -15.36 0.18
CA VAL A 166 6.41 -14.18 1.04
C VAL A 166 6.30 -14.57 2.52
N LEU A 167 5.57 -15.63 2.83
CA LEU A 167 5.44 -16.14 4.19
C LEU A 167 6.80 -16.56 4.76
N THR A 168 7.56 -17.36 4.01
CA THR A 168 8.88 -17.83 4.45
C THR A 168 9.86 -16.67 4.66
N GLU A 169 9.93 -15.75 3.72
CA GLU A 169 10.83 -14.58 3.80
C GLU A 169 10.35 -13.51 4.80
N SER A 170 9.13 -13.63 5.30
CA SER A 170 8.56 -12.79 6.37
C SER A 170 8.59 -13.46 7.75
N ASN A 171 9.47 -14.44 7.96
CA ASN A 171 9.65 -15.18 9.21
C ASN A 171 8.44 -16.05 9.63
N PHE A 172 7.62 -16.49 8.70
CA PHE A 172 6.59 -17.47 9.00
C PHE A 172 7.09 -18.89 8.69
N ILE A 173 6.94 -19.78 9.64
CA ILE A 173 7.34 -21.17 9.54
C ILE A 173 6.12 -22.04 9.24
N LYS A 174 6.17 -22.77 8.14
CA LYS A 174 5.14 -23.75 7.79
C LYS A 174 5.04 -24.84 8.84
N GLN A 175 3.85 -25.04 9.37
CA GLN A 175 3.58 -26.08 10.36
C GLN A 175 3.47 -27.46 9.69
N LYS A 176 3.84 -28.51 10.41
CA LYS A 176 3.83 -29.89 9.90
C LYS A 176 2.41 -30.45 9.72
N SER A 177 1.47 -29.98 10.52
CA SER A 177 0.05 -30.35 10.45
C SER A 177 -0.83 -29.12 10.34
N THR A 178 -1.98 -29.28 9.72
CA THR A 178 -3.06 -28.27 9.67
C THR A 178 -4.08 -28.44 10.80
N ASP A 179 -3.86 -29.40 11.72
CA ASP A 179 -4.82 -29.72 12.80
C ASP A 179 -4.59 -28.89 14.07
N ASP A 180 -3.37 -28.34 14.28
CA ASP A 180 -2.98 -27.51 15.43
C ASP A 180 -2.90 -26.03 15.03
N ILE A 181 -4.04 -25.43 14.70
CA ILE A 181 -4.13 -24.01 14.36
C ILE A 181 -4.21 -23.17 15.64
N LYS A 182 -3.36 -22.15 15.75
CA LYS A 182 -3.30 -21.22 16.90
C LYS A 182 -3.62 -19.80 16.48
N ILE A 183 -4.06 -18.99 17.44
CA ILE A 183 -4.25 -17.55 17.22
C ILE A 183 -2.97 -16.94 16.67
N ALA A 184 -3.08 -16.11 15.64
CA ALA A 184 -2.01 -15.52 14.86
C ALA A 184 -1.38 -16.42 13.80
N ASP A 185 -1.85 -17.65 13.61
CA ASP A 185 -1.42 -18.42 12.44
C ASP A 185 -2.00 -17.79 11.17
N VAL A 186 -1.18 -17.74 10.13
CA VAL A 186 -1.59 -17.36 8.78
C VAL A 186 -1.97 -18.63 8.03
N LEU A 187 -3.19 -18.66 7.55
CA LEU A 187 -3.77 -19.77 6.81
C LEU A 187 -3.64 -19.52 5.32
N LEU A 188 -3.01 -20.43 4.59
CA LEU A 188 -2.84 -20.37 3.14
C LEU A 188 -3.85 -21.27 2.46
N PHE A 189 -4.61 -20.71 1.54
CA PHE A 189 -5.71 -21.38 0.87
C PHE A 189 -5.47 -21.55 -0.63
N GLN A 190 -6.03 -22.62 -1.15
CA GLN A 190 -6.19 -22.84 -2.58
C GLN A 190 -7.58 -22.40 -3.00
N SER A 191 -7.68 -21.37 -3.83
CA SER A 191 -8.97 -20.92 -4.34
C SER A 191 -9.51 -21.81 -5.46
N PHE A 192 -10.66 -21.42 -6.00
CA PHE A 192 -11.29 -22.10 -7.15
C PHE A 192 -10.41 -22.12 -8.42
N THR A 193 -9.38 -21.28 -8.48
CA THR A 193 -8.42 -21.27 -9.60
C THR A 193 -7.45 -22.46 -9.57
N GLY A 194 -7.42 -23.21 -8.45
CA GLY A 194 -6.51 -24.33 -8.24
C GLY A 194 -5.13 -23.91 -7.73
N ASN A 195 -4.88 -22.61 -7.51
CA ASN A 195 -3.61 -22.08 -7.06
C ASN A 195 -3.65 -21.62 -5.59
N LEU A 196 -2.47 -21.48 -4.96
CA LEU A 196 -2.30 -20.96 -3.62
C LEU A 196 -2.32 -19.43 -3.67
N ASP A 197 -3.49 -18.85 -3.66
CA ASP A 197 -3.71 -17.45 -4.01
C ASP A 197 -4.45 -16.63 -2.96
N HIS A 198 -4.68 -17.20 -1.77
CA HIS A 198 -5.38 -16.50 -0.70
C HIS A 198 -4.81 -16.80 0.68
N VAL A 199 -4.79 -15.78 1.54
CA VAL A 199 -4.37 -15.90 2.95
C VAL A 199 -5.37 -15.21 3.88
N ALA A 200 -5.48 -15.73 5.11
CA ALA A 200 -6.21 -15.11 6.21
C ALA A 200 -5.48 -15.31 7.54
N VAL A 201 -5.83 -14.56 8.56
CA VAL A 201 -5.32 -14.75 9.94
C VAL A 201 -6.33 -15.49 10.78
N TYR A 202 -5.90 -16.54 11.46
CA TYR A 202 -6.74 -17.19 12.47
C TYR A 202 -6.72 -16.35 13.75
N ILE A 203 -7.90 -15.91 14.17
CA ILE A 203 -8.06 -14.97 15.29
C ILE A 203 -8.64 -15.63 16.56
N GLY A 204 -8.77 -16.95 16.59
CA GLY A 204 -9.37 -17.71 17.69
C GLY A 204 -10.87 -17.98 17.47
N ASP A 205 -11.47 -18.74 18.39
CA ASP A 205 -12.93 -19.04 18.41
C ASP A 205 -13.48 -19.55 17.06
N ASN A 206 -12.70 -20.34 16.35
CA ASN A 206 -13.01 -20.82 15.00
C ASN A 206 -13.31 -19.70 14.00
N MET A 207 -12.66 -18.53 14.15
CA MET A 207 -12.84 -17.37 13.28
C MET A 207 -11.55 -17.02 12.57
N ILE A 208 -11.69 -16.51 11.35
CA ILE A 208 -10.61 -15.91 10.57
C ILE A 208 -10.90 -14.43 10.29
N LEU A 209 -9.85 -13.64 10.25
CA LEU A 209 -9.89 -12.30 9.68
C LEU A 209 -9.48 -12.42 8.21
N ASN A 210 -10.35 -12.00 7.33
CA ASN A 210 -10.29 -12.30 5.91
C ASN A 210 -10.60 -11.08 5.04
N HIS A 211 -10.01 -11.05 3.84
CA HIS A 211 -10.30 -10.04 2.84
C HIS A 211 -10.34 -10.67 1.45
N ASN A 212 -11.50 -11.13 1.07
CA ASN A 212 -11.75 -11.72 -0.26
C ASN A 212 -11.87 -10.66 -1.33
N ILE A 213 -11.45 -11.01 -2.55
CA ILE A 213 -11.64 -10.17 -3.74
C ILE A 213 -13.14 -9.83 -3.92
N LYS A 214 -13.45 -8.59 -4.26
CA LYS A 214 -14.82 -8.05 -4.42
C LYS A 214 -15.68 -8.07 -3.15
N ALA A 215 -15.09 -8.33 -1.98
CA ALA A 215 -15.78 -8.28 -0.69
C ALA A 215 -15.16 -7.20 0.22
N LEU A 216 -15.86 -6.89 1.30
CA LEU A 216 -15.28 -6.12 2.40
C LEU A 216 -14.47 -7.05 3.30
N SER A 217 -13.40 -6.54 3.91
CA SER A 217 -12.68 -7.27 4.95
C SER A 217 -13.59 -7.56 6.13
N CYS A 218 -13.56 -8.78 6.66
CA CYS A 218 -14.47 -9.20 7.71
C CYS A 218 -13.87 -10.29 8.60
N ARG A 219 -14.50 -10.49 9.76
CA ARG A 219 -14.36 -11.70 10.56
C ARG A 219 -15.43 -12.70 10.12
N GLU A 220 -15.02 -13.89 9.80
CA GLU A 220 -15.96 -14.95 9.41
C GLU A 220 -15.55 -16.30 9.99
N PRO A 221 -16.50 -17.26 10.12
CA PRO A 221 -16.19 -18.60 10.61
C PRO A 221 -15.18 -19.31 9.72
N PHE A 222 -14.23 -20.01 10.33
CA PHE A 222 -13.37 -20.99 9.67
C PHE A 222 -14.17 -22.27 9.43
N ASP A 223 -15.12 -22.20 8.53
CA ASP A 223 -16.08 -23.25 8.21
C ASP A 223 -15.49 -24.35 7.30
N LEU A 224 -16.30 -25.35 6.97
CA LEU A 224 -15.90 -26.49 6.16
C LEU A 224 -15.34 -26.06 4.79
N ARG A 225 -15.84 -24.99 4.19
CA ARG A 225 -15.36 -24.44 2.91
C ARG A 225 -13.89 -24.01 3.02
N TYR A 226 -13.53 -23.27 4.06
CA TYR A 226 -12.16 -22.84 4.32
C TYR A 226 -11.27 -24.02 4.72
N GLN A 227 -11.78 -24.97 5.54
CA GLN A 227 -11.04 -26.16 5.92
C GLN A 227 -10.68 -27.02 4.70
N GLN A 228 -11.59 -27.19 3.75
CA GLN A 228 -11.34 -27.92 2.51
C GLN A 228 -10.35 -27.20 1.58
N ALA A 229 -10.33 -25.87 1.59
CA ALA A 229 -9.43 -25.05 0.78
C ALA A 229 -8.04 -24.88 1.43
N LEU A 230 -7.87 -25.18 2.72
CA LEU A 230 -6.62 -25.02 3.46
C LEU A 230 -5.50 -25.90 2.89
N ARG A 231 -4.32 -25.31 2.66
CA ARG A 231 -3.12 -25.99 2.13
C ARG A 231 -1.89 -25.77 2.98
N GLY A 232 -1.94 -24.83 3.91
CA GLY A 232 -0.83 -24.60 4.81
C GLY A 232 -1.20 -23.71 5.98
N VAL A 233 -0.58 -23.98 7.11
CA VAL A 233 -0.64 -23.18 8.33
C VAL A 233 0.76 -22.64 8.56
N TYR A 234 0.88 -21.34 8.73
CA TYR A 234 2.16 -20.65 8.88
C TYR A 234 2.17 -19.85 10.17
N ARG A 235 3.13 -20.13 11.03
CA ARG A 235 3.30 -19.50 12.33
C ARG A 235 4.49 -18.55 12.32
N TYR A 236 4.29 -17.32 12.81
CA TYR A 236 5.35 -16.35 12.94
C TYR A 236 6.40 -16.85 13.96
N ALA A 237 7.67 -16.86 13.55
CA ALA A 237 8.80 -17.11 14.42
C ALA A 237 9.26 -15.78 15.01
N ALA A 238 9.06 -15.59 16.32
CA ALA A 238 9.49 -14.40 17.06
C ALA A 238 11.02 -14.34 17.18
#